data_343a10be650d6b6bf800040e4e45b46e
#
_entry.id   343a10be650d6b6bf800040e4e45b46e
#
_cell.length_a   1.000
_cell.length_b   1.000
_cell.length_c   1.000
_cell.angle_alpha   90.00
_cell.angle_beta   90.00
_cell.angle_gamma   90.00
#
_symmetry.space_group_name_H-M   'P 1'
#
loop_
_entity.id
_entity.type
_entity.pdbx_description
1 polymer ?
#
loop_
_entity_poly.entity_id
_entity_poly.type
_entity_poly.pdbx_seq_one_letter_code
_entity_poly.pdbx_strand_id
1 'polypeptide(L)'
;MHNVVIVGAGPAGLSAAIAAAAAGAPVLLIDSNPRLGGQYWRLPADNFGDQHDQHFDLDTGLLLINAVKDRKEIEIYSGAQIWSATHKDGINTLRVLHNGVEKIINTGNLILCTGAYDRTLPFPGWDIPGVMTPGGVQSLLKGHGVLAGKKVVVAGSGPFLLPVAAGVIKAGGEVVDLLEANKSYRWLLSPLVLLENVSKLKEAFYYIKTISKARLRARFGQAVVAAHKGSDGSLESVDIATIGRKFKIKKIRNVKCNVAAIGWGFTAETSLAGALGCKQSVAKDGGVVVVADQDQQSSIPGIFVAGEITGIGGSELSMAEGVIAGISAAKFVGCKVEVLKAHRKRRAKKQRFANALIKSYPVKAGWISWLNGQTVVCRCEEVSVDNLKYAIDELGATDSRTAKLLTRCGMGLCQGRVCGRSVVDLVAAELHISPSDTDRFSAVNRPVISPIPLGVSKGRIRFSHDNIKAMAWSFNCNRTSI
;
A
#
# COMPACT_ATOMS: atom_id res chain seq x y z
N MET A 1 -31.14 -7.70 1.39
CA MET A 1 -30.05 -8.40 0.68
C MET A 1 -29.25 -7.30 -0.01
N HIS A 2 -27.94 -7.24 0.20
CA HIS A 2 -27.09 -6.20 -0.42
C HIS A 2 -26.80 -6.58 -1.87
N ASN A 3 -27.02 -5.64 -2.80
CA ASN A 3 -26.77 -5.88 -4.22
C ASN A 3 -25.32 -5.61 -4.59
N VAL A 4 -24.62 -4.76 -3.82
CA VAL A 4 -23.20 -4.41 -4.04
C VAL A 4 -22.46 -4.51 -2.71
N VAL A 5 -21.36 -5.27 -2.66
CA VAL A 5 -20.44 -5.33 -1.53
C VAL A 5 -19.17 -4.58 -1.88
N ILE A 6 -18.73 -3.66 -1.01
CA ILE A 6 -17.54 -2.83 -1.22
C ILE A 6 -16.54 -3.09 -0.09
N VAL A 7 -15.28 -3.34 -0.43
CA VAL A 7 -14.20 -3.60 0.52
C VAL A 7 -13.20 -2.45 0.52
N GLY A 8 -13.09 -1.77 1.65
CA GLY A 8 -12.25 -0.60 1.87
C GLY A 8 -13.04 0.70 1.81
N ALA A 9 -12.99 1.50 2.90
CA ALA A 9 -13.67 2.79 3.03
C ALA A 9 -12.69 3.98 2.92
N GLY A 10 -11.67 3.85 2.08
CA GLY A 10 -10.83 4.97 1.65
C GLY A 10 -11.49 5.80 0.55
N PRO A 11 -10.76 6.75 -0.08
CA PRO A 11 -11.31 7.64 -1.12
C PRO A 11 -12.05 6.92 -2.24
N ALA A 12 -11.54 5.78 -2.71
CA ALA A 12 -12.16 4.96 -3.75
C ALA A 12 -13.47 4.33 -3.27
N GLY A 13 -13.45 3.66 -2.10
CA GLY A 13 -14.61 2.94 -1.60
C GLY A 13 -15.75 3.85 -1.17
N LEU A 14 -15.47 4.99 -0.53
CA LEU A 14 -16.48 6.00 -0.21
C LEU A 14 -17.15 6.53 -1.48
N SER A 15 -16.35 6.86 -2.52
CA SER A 15 -16.87 7.32 -3.80
C SER A 15 -17.69 6.24 -4.51
N ALA A 16 -17.26 4.98 -4.45
CA ALA A 16 -18.00 3.85 -5.02
C ALA A 16 -19.33 3.61 -4.30
N ALA A 17 -19.34 3.66 -2.95
CA ALA A 17 -20.54 3.47 -2.15
C ALA A 17 -21.59 4.55 -2.45
N ILE A 18 -21.18 5.83 -2.49
CA ILE A 18 -22.08 6.94 -2.84
C ILE A 18 -22.63 6.77 -4.25
N ALA A 19 -21.77 6.41 -5.21
CA ALA A 19 -22.17 6.27 -6.61
C ALA A 19 -23.12 5.09 -6.83
N ALA A 20 -22.87 3.93 -6.19
CA ALA A 20 -23.75 2.78 -6.27
C ALA A 20 -25.11 3.03 -5.59
N ALA A 21 -25.12 3.62 -4.40
CA ALA A 21 -26.35 3.97 -3.67
C ALA A 21 -27.17 5.02 -4.43
N ALA A 22 -26.51 6.05 -5.00
CA ALA A 22 -27.19 7.05 -5.84
C ALA A 22 -27.82 6.47 -7.12
N ALA A 23 -27.30 5.33 -7.58
CA ALA A 23 -27.88 4.57 -8.69
C ALA A 23 -29.01 3.62 -8.24
N GLY A 24 -29.36 3.59 -6.95
CA GLY A 24 -30.44 2.77 -6.38
C GLY A 24 -30.01 1.36 -5.94
N ALA A 25 -28.73 1.06 -5.89
CA ALA A 25 -28.25 -0.25 -5.42
C ALA A 25 -28.01 -0.24 -3.90
N PRO A 26 -28.62 -1.17 -3.10
CA PRO A 26 -28.25 -1.39 -1.70
C PRO A 26 -26.80 -1.82 -1.56
N VAL A 27 -26.06 -1.17 -0.68
CA VAL A 27 -24.60 -1.32 -0.50
C VAL A 27 -24.25 -1.86 0.88
N LEU A 28 -23.32 -2.80 0.94
CA LEU A 28 -22.58 -3.15 2.16
C LEU A 28 -21.13 -2.67 2.01
N LEU A 29 -20.70 -1.70 2.84
CA LEU A 29 -19.36 -1.18 2.90
C LEU A 29 -18.60 -1.81 4.07
N ILE A 30 -17.50 -2.51 3.78
CA ILE A 30 -16.66 -3.21 4.77
C ILE A 30 -15.30 -2.53 4.86
N ASP A 31 -14.87 -2.16 6.07
CA ASP A 31 -13.51 -1.65 6.31
C ASP A 31 -12.90 -2.26 7.57
N SER A 32 -11.61 -2.60 7.50
CA SER A 32 -10.86 -3.14 8.64
C SER A 32 -10.57 -2.09 9.72
N ASN A 33 -10.57 -0.80 9.38
CA ASN A 33 -10.41 0.26 10.35
C ASN A 33 -11.74 0.58 11.05
N PRO A 34 -11.71 1.00 12.32
CA PRO A 34 -12.92 1.38 13.05
C PRO A 34 -13.53 2.69 12.53
N ARG A 35 -12.77 3.50 11.78
CA ARG A 35 -13.23 4.78 11.20
C ARG A 35 -13.05 4.79 9.70
N LEU A 36 -14.04 5.38 9.01
CA LEU A 36 -14.01 5.59 7.57
C LEU A 36 -12.98 6.65 7.19
N GLY A 37 -12.56 6.68 5.91
CA GLY A 37 -11.57 7.63 5.37
C GLY A 37 -10.27 6.95 4.92
N GLY A 38 -10.05 5.70 5.34
CA GLY A 38 -8.86 4.91 4.98
C GLY A 38 -7.56 5.52 5.51
N GLN A 39 -6.45 5.29 4.81
CA GLN A 39 -5.14 5.80 5.20
C GLN A 39 -4.95 7.28 4.83
N TYR A 40 -5.63 7.76 3.80
CA TYR A 40 -5.48 9.12 3.29
C TYR A 40 -6.13 10.15 4.23
N TRP A 41 -7.40 9.95 4.58
CA TRP A 41 -8.14 10.77 5.54
C TRP A 41 -8.24 10.05 6.89
N ARG A 42 -7.13 9.64 7.44
CA ARG A 42 -7.11 8.98 8.75
C ARG A 42 -7.66 9.95 9.81
N LEU A 43 -8.81 9.62 10.35
CA LEU A 43 -9.43 10.40 11.42
C LEU A 43 -8.83 10.03 12.77
N PRO A 44 -8.67 11.01 13.69
CA PRO A 44 -8.20 10.77 15.04
C PRO A 44 -9.18 9.94 15.84
N ALA A 45 -8.72 9.28 16.90
CA ALA A 45 -9.57 8.69 17.92
C ALA A 45 -10.36 9.79 18.65
N ASP A 46 -11.60 9.47 19.09
CA ASP A 46 -12.56 10.47 19.61
C ASP A 46 -12.03 11.30 20.79
N ASN A 47 -10.97 10.80 21.47
CA ASN A 47 -10.35 11.45 22.65
C ASN A 47 -9.12 12.31 22.31
N PHE A 48 -8.76 12.49 21.03
CA PHE A 48 -7.50 13.14 20.61
C PHE A 48 -7.72 14.51 19.94
N GLY A 49 -8.62 15.34 20.40
CA GLY A 49 -8.76 16.73 19.97
C GLY A 49 -8.88 16.98 18.47
N ASP A 50 -9.01 18.23 18.07
CA ASP A 50 -9.12 18.64 16.68
C ASP A 50 -7.75 18.52 15.96
N GLN A 51 -7.66 17.65 14.96
CA GLN A 51 -6.49 17.44 14.11
C GLN A 51 -6.68 18.05 12.70
N HIS A 52 -7.62 18.97 12.54
CA HIS A 52 -7.97 19.59 11.25
C HIS A 52 -6.75 20.15 10.52
N ASP A 53 -5.82 20.78 11.25
CA ASP A 53 -4.62 21.36 10.68
C ASP A 53 -3.59 20.36 10.12
N GLN A 54 -3.72 19.08 10.46
CA GLN A 54 -2.80 18.05 9.99
C GLN A 54 -3.10 17.57 8.56
N HIS A 55 -4.27 17.92 7.99
CA HIS A 55 -4.70 17.49 6.68
C HIS A 55 -4.91 18.68 5.73
N PHE A 56 -4.46 18.54 4.49
CA PHE A 56 -4.72 19.53 3.43
C PHE A 56 -6.16 19.50 2.91
N ASP A 57 -6.79 18.31 2.88
CA ASP A 57 -8.06 18.04 2.17
C ASP A 57 -9.04 17.23 3.06
N LEU A 58 -9.04 17.53 4.37
CA LEU A 58 -9.91 16.84 5.31
C LEU A 58 -11.39 17.11 5.05
N ASP A 59 -11.75 18.34 4.66
CA ASP A 59 -13.13 18.75 4.39
C ASP A 59 -13.76 17.86 3.32
N THR A 60 -13.04 17.57 2.22
CA THR A 60 -13.50 16.62 1.20
C THR A 60 -13.73 15.23 1.79
N GLY A 61 -12.84 14.78 2.67
CA GLY A 61 -12.97 13.50 3.36
C GLY A 61 -14.20 13.43 4.25
N LEU A 62 -14.43 14.46 5.07
CA LEU A 62 -15.58 14.56 5.95
C LEU A 62 -16.90 14.62 5.16
N LEU A 63 -16.94 15.37 4.06
CA LEU A 63 -18.11 15.43 3.17
C LEU A 63 -18.48 14.04 2.63
N LEU A 64 -17.49 13.26 2.15
CA LEU A 64 -17.74 11.91 1.64
C LEU A 64 -18.14 10.94 2.75
N ILE A 65 -17.49 11.01 3.91
CA ILE A 65 -17.80 10.16 5.07
C ILE A 65 -19.23 10.41 5.56
N ASN A 66 -19.63 11.68 5.69
CA ASN A 66 -20.99 12.06 6.10
C ASN A 66 -22.01 11.63 5.04
N ALA A 67 -21.72 11.88 3.76
CA ALA A 67 -22.59 11.43 2.68
C ALA A 67 -22.81 9.90 2.65
N VAL A 68 -21.84 9.10 3.09
CA VAL A 68 -22.01 7.65 3.26
C VAL A 68 -22.84 7.32 4.48
N LYS A 69 -22.59 7.98 5.63
CA LYS A 69 -23.31 7.74 6.90
C LYS A 69 -24.79 8.13 6.84
N ASP A 70 -25.12 9.18 6.10
CA ASP A 70 -26.47 9.72 5.99
C ASP A 70 -27.37 8.92 5.04
N ARG A 71 -26.81 7.97 4.26
CA ARG A 71 -27.57 7.18 3.29
C ARG A 71 -28.05 5.86 3.90
N LYS A 72 -29.34 5.66 3.96
CA LYS A 72 -29.97 4.44 4.49
C LYS A 72 -29.70 3.20 3.63
N GLU A 73 -29.37 3.39 2.35
CA GLU A 73 -29.03 2.34 1.39
C GLU A 73 -27.66 1.74 1.64
N ILE A 74 -26.82 2.37 2.49
CA ILE A 74 -25.46 1.93 2.78
C ILE A 74 -25.39 1.38 4.21
N GLU A 75 -25.21 0.07 4.32
CA GLU A 75 -24.85 -0.57 5.59
C GLU A 75 -23.31 -0.57 5.72
N ILE A 76 -22.80 -0.28 6.94
CA ILE A 76 -21.37 -0.12 7.21
C ILE A 76 -20.89 -1.16 8.21
N TYR A 77 -19.90 -1.96 7.84
CA TYR A 77 -19.13 -2.82 8.75
C TYR A 77 -17.74 -2.23 8.93
N SER A 78 -17.56 -1.37 9.94
CA SER A 78 -16.25 -0.85 10.35
C SER A 78 -15.58 -1.78 11.37
N GLY A 79 -14.24 -1.80 11.44
CA GLY A 79 -13.49 -2.74 12.26
C GLY A 79 -13.68 -4.20 11.82
N ALA A 80 -14.04 -4.42 10.56
CA ALA A 80 -14.39 -5.72 10.00
C ALA A 80 -13.28 -6.24 9.09
N GLN A 81 -12.56 -7.26 9.52
CA GLN A 81 -11.40 -7.80 8.82
C GLN A 81 -11.76 -8.99 7.94
N ILE A 82 -11.55 -8.86 6.63
CA ILE A 82 -11.64 -10.00 5.71
C ILE A 82 -10.35 -10.79 5.80
N TRP A 83 -10.44 -12.05 6.19
CA TRP A 83 -9.29 -12.92 6.36
C TRP A 83 -9.16 -14.00 5.30
N SER A 84 -10.26 -14.35 4.62
CA SER A 84 -10.28 -15.31 3.53
C SER A 84 -11.37 -14.94 2.52
N ALA A 85 -11.13 -15.24 1.25
CA ALA A 85 -12.10 -15.09 0.18
C ALA A 85 -11.91 -16.17 -0.89
N THR A 86 -13.03 -16.59 -1.48
CA THR A 86 -13.05 -17.54 -2.59
C THR A 86 -14.08 -17.11 -3.64
N HIS A 87 -13.80 -17.40 -4.90
CA HIS A 87 -14.73 -17.23 -6.01
C HIS A 87 -15.07 -18.58 -6.60
N LYS A 88 -16.37 -18.92 -6.68
CA LYS A 88 -16.86 -20.16 -7.29
C LYS A 88 -18.26 -19.94 -7.86
N ASP A 89 -18.49 -20.42 -9.08
CA ASP A 89 -19.81 -20.41 -9.74
C ASP A 89 -20.48 -19.01 -9.75
N GLY A 90 -19.68 -17.95 -9.99
CA GLY A 90 -20.15 -16.56 -10.01
C GLY A 90 -20.40 -15.94 -8.63
N ILE A 91 -20.17 -16.67 -7.54
CA ILE A 91 -20.36 -16.20 -6.17
C ILE A 91 -19.02 -15.99 -5.50
N ASN A 92 -18.85 -14.80 -4.92
CA ASN A 92 -17.73 -14.45 -4.04
C ASN A 92 -18.13 -14.73 -2.60
N THR A 93 -17.42 -15.60 -1.91
CA THR A 93 -17.61 -15.88 -0.47
C THR A 93 -16.50 -15.18 0.31
N LEU A 94 -16.86 -14.20 1.13
CA LEU A 94 -15.95 -13.47 2.02
C LEU A 94 -16.13 -13.96 3.46
N ARG A 95 -15.05 -14.33 4.12
CA ARG A 95 -15.01 -14.62 5.55
C ARG A 95 -14.52 -13.39 6.29
N VAL A 96 -15.38 -12.82 7.10
CA VAL A 96 -15.20 -11.52 7.76
C VAL A 96 -15.24 -11.69 9.26
N LEU A 97 -14.19 -11.25 9.94
CA LEU A 97 -14.20 -11.10 11.39
C LEU A 97 -14.74 -9.71 11.74
N HIS A 98 -15.90 -9.64 12.37
CA HIS A 98 -16.54 -8.39 12.78
C HIS A 98 -17.06 -8.51 14.21
N ASN A 99 -16.65 -7.59 15.10
CA ASN A 99 -17.00 -7.59 16.53
C ASN A 99 -16.69 -8.93 17.22
N GLY A 100 -15.55 -9.54 16.90
CA GLY A 100 -15.12 -10.81 17.47
C GLY A 100 -15.87 -12.05 16.96
N VAL A 101 -16.78 -11.89 15.99
CA VAL A 101 -17.58 -12.98 15.41
C VAL A 101 -17.27 -13.13 13.92
N GLU A 102 -17.12 -14.38 13.47
CA GLU A 102 -17.00 -14.67 12.04
C GLU A 102 -18.36 -14.53 11.35
N LYS A 103 -18.40 -13.76 10.28
CA LYS A 103 -19.54 -13.64 9.36
C LYS A 103 -19.13 -14.13 7.97
N ILE A 104 -20.03 -14.84 7.30
CA ILE A 104 -19.85 -15.27 5.90
C ILE A 104 -20.76 -14.39 5.04
N ILE A 105 -20.15 -13.71 4.06
CA ILE A 105 -20.85 -12.83 3.12
C ILE A 105 -20.71 -13.41 1.73
N ASN A 106 -21.84 -13.77 1.10
CA ASN A 106 -21.90 -14.25 -0.27
C ASN A 106 -22.44 -13.14 -1.17
N THR A 107 -21.75 -12.86 -2.26
CA THR A 107 -22.16 -11.83 -3.22
C THR A 107 -21.71 -12.18 -4.64
N GLY A 108 -22.57 -11.89 -5.62
CA GLY A 108 -22.21 -11.90 -7.05
C GLY A 108 -21.61 -10.58 -7.54
N ASN A 109 -21.59 -9.53 -6.70
CA ASN A 109 -21.17 -8.20 -7.11
C ASN A 109 -20.31 -7.52 -6.04
N LEU A 110 -19.02 -7.39 -6.32
CA LEU A 110 -17.99 -7.01 -5.37
C LEU A 110 -17.12 -5.89 -5.92
N ILE A 111 -16.86 -4.84 -5.13
CA ILE A 111 -15.90 -3.78 -5.46
C ILE A 111 -14.73 -3.85 -4.48
N LEU A 112 -13.51 -4.00 -4.98
CA LEU A 112 -12.30 -4.03 -4.18
C LEU A 112 -11.61 -2.67 -4.21
N CYS A 113 -11.52 -2.03 -3.04
CA CYS A 113 -10.87 -0.74 -2.80
C CYS A 113 -9.82 -0.87 -1.68
N THR A 114 -9.02 -1.93 -1.71
CA THR A 114 -8.12 -2.34 -0.62
C THR A 114 -6.92 -1.41 -0.41
N GLY A 115 -6.68 -0.47 -1.32
CA GLY A 115 -5.67 0.57 -1.17
C GLY A 115 -4.24 0.06 -1.36
N ALA A 116 -3.32 0.64 -0.58
CA ALA A 116 -1.88 0.36 -0.64
C ALA A 116 -1.24 0.52 0.73
N TYR A 117 -0.01 0.02 0.87
CA TYR A 117 0.86 0.18 2.03
C TYR A 117 2.23 0.71 1.61
N ASP A 118 3.01 1.22 2.59
CA ASP A 118 4.34 1.79 2.33
C ASP A 118 5.28 0.75 1.70
N ARG A 119 5.97 1.15 0.63
CA ARG A 119 7.09 0.39 0.11
C ARG A 119 8.33 0.66 0.93
N THR A 120 8.94 -0.42 1.45
CA THR A 120 10.20 -0.38 2.19
C THR A 120 11.35 -0.94 1.36
N LEU A 121 12.56 -0.48 1.66
CA LEU A 121 13.81 -1.10 1.22
C LEU A 121 14.66 -1.33 2.47
N PRO A 122 15.21 -2.53 2.66
CA PRO A 122 16.15 -2.78 3.76
C PRO A 122 17.46 -2.01 3.56
N PHE A 123 18.08 -1.64 4.65
CA PHE A 123 19.44 -1.09 4.74
C PHE A 123 20.01 -1.41 6.13
N PRO A 124 21.32 -1.40 6.35
CA PRO A 124 21.91 -1.70 7.65
C PRO A 124 21.27 -0.88 8.78
N GLY A 125 20.71 -1.57 9.79
CA GLY A 125 20.06 -0.97 10.95
C GLY A 125 18.63 -0.44 10.71
N TRP A 126 17.98 -0.72 9.59
CA TRP A 126 16.60 -0.28 9.36
C TRP A 126 15.57 -0.91 10.30
N ASP A 127 15.95 -1.98 10.99
CA ASP A 127 15.20 -2.71 12.01
C ASP A 127 15.27 -2.08 13.41
N ILE A 128 16.16 -1.11 13.62
CA ILE A 128 16.33 -0.40 14.90
C ILE A 128 15.04 0.35 15.29
N PRO A 129 14.58 0.24 16.58
CA PRO A 129 13.49 1.06 17.08
C PRO A 129 13.73 2.56 16.85
N GLY A 130 12.77 3.26 16.22
CA GLY A 130 12.91 4.63 15.74
C GLY A 130 13.05 4.73 14.22
N VAL A 131 13.38 3.64 13.50
CA VAL A 131 13.28 3.59 12.04
C VAL A 131 11.89 3.12 11.64
N MET A 132 11.14 4.00 11.00
CA MET A 132 9.73 3.82 10.66
C MET A 132 9.46 4.16 9.20
N THR A 133 8.32 3.72 8.69
CA THR A 133 7.82 4.21 7.41
C THR A 133 7.15 5.59 7.58
N PRO A 134 7.10 6.42 6.52
CA PRO A 134 6.41 7.71 6.57
C PRO A 134 4.91 7.56 6.90
N GLY A 135 4.25 6.52 6.36
CA GLY A 135 2.87 6.17 6.69
C GLY A 135 2.70 5.76 8.16
N GLY A 136 3.69 5.08 8.76
CA GLY A 136 3.72 4.77 10.18
C GLY A 136 3.78 6.03 11.05
N VAL A 137 4.66 6.98 10.72
CA VAL A 137 4.75 8.28 11.41
C VAL A 137 3.45 9.07 11.27
N GLN A 138 2.87 9.13 10.07
CA GLN A 138 1.57 9.77 9.83
C GLN A 138 0.42 9.09 10.60
N SER A 139 0.48 7.76 10.72
CA SER A 139 -0.53 6.99 11.45
C SER A 139 -0.54 7.33 12.95
N LEU A 140 0.63 7.44 13.57
CA LEU A 140 0.75 7.88 14.95
C LEU A 140 0.24 9.32 15.13
N LEU A 141 0.66 10.21 14.23
CA LEU A 141 0.34 11.62 14.32
C LEU A 141 -1.15 11.90 14.08
N LYS A 142 -1.69 11.47 12.93
CA LYS A 142 -3.07 11.74 12.53
C LYS A 142 -4.09 10.88 13.27
N GLY A 143 -3.76 9.61 13.53
CA GLY A 143 -4.67 8.68 14.19
C GLY A 143 -4.69 8.78 15.71
N HIS A 144 -3.58 9.22 16.32
CA HIS A 144 -3.40 9.16 17.76
C HIS A 144 -2.82 10.44 18.37
N GLY A 145 -2.57 11.50 17.60
CA GLY A 145 -1.97 12.74 18.08
C GLY A 145 -0.56 12.57 18.65
N VAL A 146 0.11 11.46 18.35
CA VAL A 146 1.42 11.11 18.92
C VAL A 146 2.54 11.47 17.97
N LEU A 147 3.47 12.29 18.42
CA LEU A 147 4.71 12.56 17.71
C LEU A 147 5.69 11.40 17.95
N ALA A 148 6.15 10.74 16.87
CA ALA A 148 7.02 9.56 16.95
C ALA A 148 8.38 9.85 17.63
N GLY A 149 8.84 11.10 17.60
CA GLY A 149 10.04 11.60 18.28
C GLY A 149 10.32 13.05 17.95
N LYS A 150 11.20 13.69 18.73
CA LYS A 150 11.44 15.13 18.61
C LYS A 150 12.33 15.51 17.42
N LYS A 151 13.34 14.69 17.07
CA LYS A 151 14.28 14.94 15.96
C LYS A 151 14.09 13.90 14.88
N VAL A 152 13.52 14.30 13.77
CA VAL A 152 13.08 13.39 12.70
C VAL A 152 13.87 13.64 11.41
N VAL A 153 14.43 12.57 10.82
CA VAL A 153 14.90 12.59 9.44
C VAL A 153 13.78 12.01 8.56
N VAL A 154 13.35 12.76 7.55
CA VAL A 154 12.35 12.29 6.57
C VAL A 154 13.07 12.03 5.26
N ALA A 155 13.06 10.78 4.77
CA ALA A 155 13.85 10.37 3.62
C ALA A 155 13.14 9.36 2.71
N GLY A 156 13.60 9.28 1.46
CA GLY A 156 13.14 8.24 0.54
C GLY A 156 12.84 8.78 -0.86
N SER A 157 11.69 8.43 -1.41
CA SER A 157 11.30 8.84 -2.75
C SER A 157 9.81 9.12 -2.86
N GLY A 158 9.48 10.30 -3.40
CA GLY A 158 8.12 10.67 -3.73
C GLY A 158 7.55 11.83 -2.92
N PRO A 159 6.47 12.46 -3.42
CA PRO A 159 5.91 13.68 -2.84
C PRO A 159 5.27 13.48 -1.46
N PHE A 160 5.00 12.23 -1.05
CA PHE A 160 4.46 11.91 0.27
C PHE A 160 5.40 12.32 1.42
N LEU A 161 6.68 12.51 1.16
CA LEU A 161 7.63 13.02 2.14
C LEU A 161 7.28 14.44 2.61
N LEU A 162 6.66 15.26 1.75
CA LEU A 162 6.28 16.65 2.08
C LEU A 162 5.20 16.73 3.17
N PRO A 163 4.04 16.05 3.06
CA PRO A 163 3.03 16.05 4.13
C PRO A 163 3.54 15.44 5.43
N VAL A 164 4.44 14.45 5.37
CA VAL A 164 5.05 13.87 6.57
C VAL A 164 5.92 14.89 7.28
N ALA A 165 6.83 15.56 6.56
CA ALA A 165 7.68 16.61 7.14
C ALA A 165 6.84 17.78 7.69
N ALA A 166 5.85 18.25 6.94
CA ALA A 166 4.96 19.31 7.37
C ALA A 166 4.14 18.93 8.62
N GLY A 167 3.66 17.68 8.69
CA GLY A 167 2.92 17.15 9.84
C GLY A 167 3.77 17.11 11.11
N VAL A 168 5.02 16.61 11.00
CA VAL A 168 5.97 16.62 12.12
C VAL A 168 6.24 18.03 12.63
N ILE A 169 6.49 18.99 11.71
CA ILE A 169 6.74 20.41 12.07
C ILE A 169 5.52 21.01 12.78
N LYS A 170 4.32 20.79 12.26
CA LYS A 170 3.08 21.30 12.88
C LYS A 170 2.81 20.73 14.26
N ALA A 171 3.20 19.48 14.50
CA ALA A 171 3.10 18.84 15.80
C ALA A 171 4.21 19.24 16.79
N GLY A 172 5.05 20.22 16.44
CA GLY A 172 6.14 20.70 17.31
C GLY A 172 7.40 19.86 17.28
N GLY A 173 7.53 18.92 16.31
CA GLY A 173 8.78 18.18 16.08
C GLY A 173 9.76 18.95 15.19
N GLU A 174 11.05 18.62 15.32
CA GLU A 174 12.13 19.13 14.48
C GLU A 174 12.40 18.16 13.33
N VAL A 175 12.22 18.58 12.08
CA VAL A 175 12.70 17.82 10.93
C VAL A 175 14.13 18.24 10.64
N VAL A 176 15.09 17.39 11.02
CA VAL A 176 16.53 17.63 10.88
C VAL A 176 16.97 17.65 9.42
N ASP A 177 16.45 16.72 8.62
CA ASP A 177 16.70 16.63 7.19
C ASP A 177 15.45 16.13 6.44
N LEU A 178 15.22 16.67 5.25
CA LEU A 178 14.24 16.19 4.28
C LEU A 178 14.96 15.79 2.99
N LEU A 179 14.97 14.49 2.69
CA LEU A 179 15.82 13.89 1.65
C LEU A 179 14.98 13.21 0.58
N GLU A 180 15.14 13.63 -0.67
CA GLU A 180 14.59 12.98 -1.86
C GLU A 180 15.72 12.29 -2.65
N ALA A 181 15.59 11.00 -2.88
CA ALA A 181 16.58 10.19 -3.58
C ALA A 181 16.74 10.56 -5.07
N ASN A 182 15.68 11.07 -5.67
CA ASN A 182 15.67 11.49 -7.07
C ASN A 182 15.96 12.98 -7.23
N LYS A 183 16.25 13.41 -8.46
CA LYS A 183 16.48 14.82 -8.78
C LYS A 183 15.18 15.50 -9.21
N SER A 184 14.94 16.72 -8.72
CA SER A 184 13.70 17.48 -8.94
C SER A 184 13.40 17.83 -10.41
N TYR A 185 14.41 17.96 -11.27
CA TYR A 185 14.22 18.36 -12.67
C TYR A 185 13.34 17.40 -13.50
N ARG A 186 13.11 16.17 -13.03
CA ARG A 186 12.30 15.18 -13.76
C ARG A 186 10.85 15.63 -13.98
N TRP A 187 10.33 16.50 -13.14
CA TRP A 187 9.01 17.10 -13.31
C TRP A 187 8.94 18.06 -14.51
N LEU A 188 10.08 18.70 -14.88
CA LEU A 188 10.15 19.56 -16.05
C LEU A 188 9.90 18.80 -17.36
N LEU A 189 9.98 17.47 -17.33
CA LEU A 189 9.68 16.59 -18.47
C LEU A 189 8.17 16.40 -18.72
N SER A 190 7.30 16.95 -17.87
CA SER A 190 5.84 16.78 -17.98
C SER A 190 5.07 18.08 -17.64
N PRO A 191 5.38 19.22 -18.30
CA PRO A 191 4.80 20.52 -17.94
C PRO A 191 3.28 20.57 -18.12
N LEU A 192 2.76 19.98 -19.20
CA LEU A 192 1.31 19.96 -19.48
C LEU A 192 0.54 19.19 -18.39
N VAL A 193 1.13 18.13 -17.84
CA VAL A 193 0.50 17.35 -16.76
C VAL A 193 0.39 18.17 -15.48
N LEU A 194 1.36 19.03 -15.19
CA LEU A 194 1.32 19.95 -14.04
C LEU A 194 0.21 20.99 -14.22
N LEU A 195 0.09 21.60 -15.39
CA LEU A 195 -0.97 22.58 -15.71
C LEU A 195 -2.37 21.97 -15.62
N GLU A 196 -2.53 20.71 -16.01
CA GLU A 196 -3.80 19.99 -15.89
C GLU A 196 -4.20 19.67 -14.45
N ASN A 197 -3.28 19.71 -13.47
CA ASN A 197 -3.49 19.28 -12.09
C ASN A 197 -3.15 20.38 -11.06
N VAL A 198 -3.76 21.55 -11.23
CA VAL A 198 -3.54 22.75 -10.38
C VAL A 198 -3.80 22.47 -8.89
N SER A 199 -4.76 21.59 -8.55
CA SER A 199 -5.03 21.15 -7.17
C SER A 199 -3.78 20.59 -6.50
N LYS A 200 -3.01 19.78 -7.24
CA LYS A 200 -1.76 19.17 -6.72
C LYS A 200 -0.62 20.18 -6.58
N LEU A 201 -0.60 21.22 -7.39
CA LEU A 201 0.33 22.34 -7.22
C LEU A 201 0.00 23.16 -5.97
N LYS A 202 -1.28 23.42 -5.71
CA LYS A 202 -1.74 24.10 -4.48
C LYS A 202 -1.38 23.28 -3.23
N GLU A 203 -1.61 21.97 -3.25
CA GLU A 203 -1.24 21.04 -2.17
C GLU A 203 0.28 21.07 -1.92
N ALA A 204 1.09 20.93 -2.96
CA ALA A 204 2.54 20.99 -2.86
C ALA A 204 3.01 22.34 -2.30
N PHE A 205 2.45 23.45 -2.78
CA PHE A 205 2.78 24.79 -2.29
C PHE A 205 2.44 24.98 -0.80
N TYR A 206 1.31 24.46 -0.36
CA TYR A 206 0.92 24.49 1.06
C TYR A 206 1.96 23.79 1.96
N TYR A 207 2.40 22.58 1.60
CA TYR A 207 3.43 21.88 2.36
C TYR A 207 4.79 22.58 2.29
N ILE A 208 5.20 23.04 1.09
CA ILE A 208 6.46 23.76 0.89
C ILE A 208 6.48 25.06 1.73
N LYS A 209 5.37 25.78 1.81
CA LYS A 209 5.24 26.97 2.66
C LYS A 209 5.48 26.63 4.14
N THR A 210 4.89 25.55 4.66
CA THR A 210 5.09 25.10 6.03
C THR A 210 6.55 24.73 6.30
N ILE A 211 7.16 23.95 5.39
CA ILE A 211 8.55 23.49 5.47
C ILE A 211 9.53 24.69 5.43
N SER A 212 9.28 25.66 4.53
CA SER A 212 10.11 26.83 4.38
C SER A 212 10.07 27.76 5.59
N LYS A 213 8.90 27.90 6.26
CA LYS A 213 8.77 28.67 7.53
C LYS A 213 9.65 28.08 8.64
N ALA A 214 9.83 26.75 8.64
CA ALA A 214 10.75 26.07 9.55
C ALA A 214 12.23 26.14 9.10
N ARG A 215 12.55 26.94 8.07
CA ARG A 215 13.90 27.07 7.47
C ARG A 215 14.50 25.76 6.98
N LEU A 216 13.67 24.74 6.74
CA LEU A 216 14.06 23.46 6.19
C LEU A 216 14.07 23.51 4.66
N ARG A 217 15.07 22.88 4.04
CA ARG A 217 15.17 22.73 2.59
C ARG A 217 15.24 21.25 2.22
N ALA A 218 14.46 20.84 1.25
CA ALA A 218 14.56 19.49 0.69
C ALA A 218 15.90 19.33 -0.06
N ARG A 219 16.62 18.24 0.25
CA ARG A 219 17.89 17.88 -0.38
C ARG A 219 17.65 16.74 -1.37
N PHE A 220 18.01 16.93 -2.61
CA PHE A 220 17.81 15.98 -3.71
C PHE A 220 19.06 15.15 -3.98
N GLY A 221 18.87 13.90 -4.44
CA GLY A 221 19.95 12.97 -4.73
C GLY A 221 20.65 12.49 -3.46
N GLN A 222 19.90 12.41 -2.34
CA GLN A 222 20.37 11.91 -1.05
C GLN A 222 19.41 10.85 -0.50
N ALA A 223 19.96 9.88 0.21
CA ALA A 223 19.19 8.82 0.88
C ALA A 223 19.86 8.40 2.18
N VAL A 224 19.09 7.88 3.12
CA VAL A 224 19.62 7.16 4.28
C VAL A 224 20.05 5.78 3.82
N VAL A 225 21.26 5.39 4.18
CA VAL A 225 21.90 4.12 3.77
C VAL A 225 22.32 3.23 4.93
N ALA A 226 22.37 3.76 6.14
CA ALA A 226 22.55 3.02 7.39
C ALA A 226 21.91 3.77 8.57
N ALA A 227 21.58 3.03 9.62
CA ALA A 227 21.13 3.57 10.90
C ALA A 227 21.96 2.96 12.04
N HIS A 228 22.17 3.75 13.12
CA HIS A 228 22.99 3.37 14.24
C HIS A 228 22.19 3.48 15.53
N LYS A 229 22.29 2.46 16.38
CA LYS A 229 21.65 2.41 17.68
C LYS A 229 22.51 3.06 18.75
N GLY A 230 21.88 3.73 19.69
CA GLY A 230 22.49 4.22 20.92
C GLY A 230 22.65 3.13 21.96
N SER A 231 23.13 3.51 23.13
CA SER A 231 23.35 2.61 24.26
C SER A 231 22.06 2.00 24.83
N ASP A 232 20.91 2.67 24.61
CA ASP A 232 19.57 2.22 25.00
C ASP A 232 18.90 1.31 23.94
N GLY A 233 19.61 1.02 22.82
CA GLY A 233 19.10 0.19 21.72
C GLY A 233 18.18 0.92 20.75
N SER A 234 17.82 2.18 21.00
CA SER A 234 17.01 3.01 20.08
C SER A 234 17.88 3.72 19.05
N LEU A 235 17.23 4.35 18.05
CA LEU A 235 17.92 5.10 17.01
C LEU A 235 18.63 6.34 17.59
N GLU A 236 19.95 6.45 17.37
CA GLU A 236 20.78 7.60 17.73
C GLU A 236 21.13 8.45 16.51
N SER A 237 21.47 7.82 15.39
CA SER A 237 21.87 8.53 14.18
C SER A 237 21.66 7.73 12.91
N VAL A 238 21.71 8.41 11.78
CA VAL A 238 21.64 7.79 10.45
C VAL A 238 22.78 8.28 9.56
N ASP A 239 23.25 7.40 8.65
CA ASP A 239 24.18 7.74 7.61
C ASP A 239 23.40 8.15 6.35
N ILE A 240 23.62 9.40 5.94
CA ILE A 240 23.02 9.97 4.75
C ILE A 240 24.05 9.99 3.63
N ALA A 241 23.75 9.31 2.55
CA ALA A 241 24.58 9.28 1.37
C ALA A 241 24.12 10.27 0.29
N THR A 242 25.05 10.98 -0.31
CA THR A 242 24.83 11.57 -1.64
C THR A 242 24.91 10.43 -2.66
N ILE A 243 23.83 10.22 -3.42
CA ILE A 243 23.72 9.12 -4.37
C ILE A 243 23.75 9.60 -5.82
N GLY A 244 24.45 8.84 -6.64
CA GLY A 244 24.64 9.13 -8.07
C GLY A 244 23.64 8.38 -8.97
N ARG A 245 24.06 8.20 -10.24
CA ARG A 245 23.34 7.31 -11.17
C ARG A 245 23.19 5.91 -10.55
N LYS A 246 22.04 5.29 -10.77
CA LYS A 246 21.71 3.94 -10.25
C LYS A 246 21.83 3.80 -8.71
N PHE A 247 21.72 4.91 -7.95
CA PHE A 247 21.85 4.93 -6.48
C PHE A 247 23.23 4.53 -5.93
N LYS A 248 24.31 4.66 -6.73
CA LYS A 248 25.67 4.45 -6.26
C LYS A 248 26.06 5.53 -5.24
N ILE A 249 26.57 5.13 -4.07
CA ILE A 249 27.06 6.02 -3.01
C ILE A 249 28.29 6.79 -3.49
N LYS A 250 28.32 8.11 -3.21
CA LYS A 250 29.45 9.01 -3.53
C LYS A 250 30.12 9.56 -2.27
N LYS A 251 29.33 10.06 -1.32
CA LYS A 251 29.78 10.66 -0.07
C LYS A 251 28.74 10.34 1.03
N ILE A 252 29.22 10.10 2.23
CA ILE A 252 28.39 9.84 3.41
C ILE A 252 28.63 10.92 4.47
N ARG A 253 27.58 11.28 5.21
CA ARG A 253 27.62 12.05 6.44
C ARG A 253 26.70 11.42 7.47
N ASN A 254 27.07 11.51 8.76
CA ASN A 254 26.25 11.05 9.86
C ASN A 254 25.38 12.19 10.40
N VAL A 255 24.14 11.89 10.80
CA VAL A 255 23.19 12.86 11.36
C VAL A 255 22.48 12.25 12.55
N LYS A 256 22.50 12.93 13.71
CA LYS A 256 21.80 12.51 14.91
C LYS A 256 20.30 12.76 14.79
N CYS A 257 19.50 11.74 15.11
CA CYS A 257 18.02 11.82 15.12
C CYS A 257 17.44 10.72 16.00
N ASN A 258 16.20 10.91 16.50
CA ASN A 258 15.49 9.90 17.28
C ASN A 258 14.55 9.06 16.41
N VAL A 259 14.16 9.60 15.25
CA VAL A 259 13.26 8.94 14.30
C VAL A 259 13.77 9.14 12.89
N ALA A 260 13.72 8.07 12.10
CA ALA A 260 13.95 8.10 10.67
C ALA A 260 12.71 7.60 9.94
N ALA A 261 11.95 8.52 9.31
CA ALA A 261 10.77 8.22 8.50
C ALA A 261 11.19 7.95 7.05
N ILE A 262 11.35 6.67 6.68
CA ILE A 262 11.96 6.28 5.40
C ILE A 262 10.97 5.50 4.53
N GLY A 263 10.65 6.04 3.34
CA GLY A 263 9.69 5.42 2.42
C GLY A 263 10.07 5.56 0.95
N TRP A 264 9.68 4.57 0.16
CA TRP A 264 10.05 4.44 -1.24
C TRP A 264 8.84 4.40 -2.17
N GLY A 265 7.78 5.12 -1.79
CA GLY A 265 6.47 5.08 -2.41
C GLY A 265 5.57 4.02 -1.78
N PHE A 266 4.70 3.42 -2.57
CA PHE A 266 3.67 2.51 -2.09
C PHE A 266 3.66 1.21 -2.88
N THR A 267 3.04 0.19 -2.29
CA THR A 267 2.75 -1.11 -2.91
C THR A 267 1.25 -1.36 -2.80
N ALA A 268 0.61 -1.71 -3.90
CA ALA A 268 -0.82 -2.00 -3.94
C ALA A 268 -1.17 -3.24 -3.10
N GLU A 269 -2.29 -3.19 -2.35
CA GLU A 269 -2.80 -4.34 -1.60
C GLU A 269 -3.69 -5.20 -2.51
N THR A 270 -3.09 -6.19 -3.14
CA THR A 270 -3.74 -7.05 -4.14
C THR A 270 -4.08 -8.45 -3.63
N SER A 271 -3.81 -8.75 -2.34
CA SER A 271 -3.97 -10.11 -1.78
C SER A 271 -5.40 -10.64 -1.92
N LEU A 272 -6.41 -9.79 -1.66
CA LEU A 272 -7.82 -10.18 -1.77
C LEU A 272 -8.22 -10.47 -3.23
N ALA A 273 -7.79 -9.62 -4.16
CA ALA A 273 -8.04 -9.83 -5.58
C ALA A 273 -7.35 -11.10 -6.11
N GLY A 274 -6.11 -11.36 -5.65
CA GLY A 274 -5.38 -12.59 -5.97
C GLY A 274 -6.07 -13.84 -5.44
N ALA A 275 -6.58 -13.81 -4.20
CA ALA A 275 -7.34 -14.92 -3.60
C ALA A 275 -8.63 -15.23 -4.36
N LEU A 276 -9.27 -14.21 -4.94
CA LEU A 276 -10.45 -14.35 -5.79
C LEU A 276 -10.13 -14.76 -7.23
N GLY A 277 -8.85 -14.82 -7.63
CA GLY A 277 -8.42 -15.20 -8.98
C GLY A 277 -8.45 -14.06 -10.00
N CYS A 278 -8.53 -12.81 -9.58
CA CYS A 278 -8.45 -11.66 -10.48
C CYS A 278 -7.08 -11.59 -11.18
N LYS A 279 -7.06 -11.30 -12.49
CA LYS A 279 -5.82 -11.12 -13.25
C LYS A 279 -5.00 -9.97 -12.69
N GLN A 280 -3.74 -10.25 -12.45
CA GLN A 280 -2.75 -9.27 -12.01
C GLN A 280 -1.75 -8.96 -13.12
N SER A 281 -1.07 -7.83 -13.04
CA SER A 281 0.03 -7.45 -13.90
C SER A 281 1.11 -6.72 -13.11
N VAL A 282 2.32 -6.66 -13.65
CA VAL A 282 3.42 -5.90 -13.06
C VAL A 282 3.43 -4.50 -13.64
N ALA A 283 3.32 -3.50 -12.78
CA ALA A 283 3.38 -2.10 -13.15
C ALA A 283 4.81 -1.67 -13.48
N LYS A 284 4.97 -0.50 -14.11
CA LYS A 284 6.29 0.04 -14.54
C LYS A 284 7.30 0.23 -13.41
N ASP A 285 6.84 0.37 -12.17
CA ASP A 285 7.68 0.48 -10.98
C ASP A 285 8.02 -0.88 -10.36
N GLY A 286 7.57 -1.98 -10.97
CA GLY A 286 7.74 -3.37 -10.51
C GLY A 286 6.73 -3.80 -9.43
N GLY A 287 5.74 -2.99 -9.10
CA GLY A 287 4.64 -3.37 -8.20
C GLY A 287 3.60 -4.24 -8.89
N VAL A 288 2.96 -5.13 -8.15
CA VAL A 288 1.83 -5.91 -8.65
C VAL A 288 0.56 -5.09 -8.51
N VAL A 289 -0.27 -5.09 -9.56
CA VAL A 289 -1.56 -4.38 -9.61
C VAL A 289 -2.63 -5.28 -10.22
N VAL A 290 -3.89 -5.00 -9.94
CA VAL A 290 -5.02 -5.73 -10.54
C VAL A 290 -5.39 -5.09 -11.87
N VAL A 291 -5.60 -5.92 -12.89
CA VAL A 291 -6.01 -5.47 -14.21
C VAL A 291 -7.50 -5.11 -14.19
N ALA A 292 -7.82 -3.91 -14.65
CA ALA A 292 -9.17 -3.41 -14.80
C ALA A 292 -9.41 -2.86 -16.20
N ASP A 293 -10.64 -2.98 -16.69
CA ASP A 293 -11.07 -2.34 -17.92
C ASP A 293 -11.43 -0.86 -17.71
N GLN A 294 -12.02 -0.21 -18.73
CA GLN A 294 -12.44 1.20 -18.65
C GLN A 294 -13.61 1.43 -17.68
N ASP A 295 -14.35 0.39 -17.32
CA ASP A 295 -15.48 0.39 -16.39
C ASP A 295 -15.09 -0.10 -15.00
N GLN A 296 -13.80 -0.25 -14.75
CA GLN A 296 -13.21 -0.75 -13.50
C GLN A 296 -13.60 -2.21 -13.21
N GLN A 297 -14.06 -2.98 -14.20
CA GLN A 297 -14.30 -4.40 -14.05
C GLN A 297 -12.97 -5.16 -14.13
N SER A 298 -12.78 -6.11 -13.24
CA SER A 298 -11.63 -7.02 -13.25
C SER A 298 -11.77 -8.08 -14.36
N SER A 299 -10.86 -9.04 -14.40
CA SER A 299 -10.98 -10.20 -15.29
C SER A 299 -12.14 -11.15 -14.96
N ILE A 300 -12.79 -10.96 -13.80
CA ILE A 300 -13.90 -11.79 -13.33
C ILE A 300 -15.19 -10.95 -13.38
N PRO A 301 -16.23 -11.40 -14.09
CA PRO A 301 -17.51 -10.72 -14.14
C PRO A 301 -18.10 -10.52 -12.74
N GLY A 302 -18.63 -9.32 -12.45
CA GLY A 302 -19.18 -8.96 -11.15
C GLY A 302 -18.14 -8.57 -10.09
N ILE A 303 -16.83 -8.65 -10.37
CA ILE A 303 -15.78 -8.10 -9.52
C ILE A 303 -15.21 -6.84 -10.15
N PHE A 304 -15.32 -5.73 -9.45
CA PHE A 304 -14.79 -4.41 -9.83
C PHE A 304 -13.63 -4.04 -8.91
N VAL A 305 -12.73 -3.19 -9.39
CA VAL A 305 -11.56 -2.76 -8.62
C VAL A 305 -11.34 -1.26 -8.80
N ALA A 306 -10.99 -0.54 -7.74
CA ALA A 306 -10.78 0.91 -7.81
C ALA A 306 -9.76 1.42 -6.79
N GLY A 307 -9.04 2.46 -7.14
CA GLY A 307 -8.03 3.11 -6.31
C GLY A 307 -6.66 2.49 -6.45
N GLU A 308 -5.85 2.58 -5.41
CA GLU A 308 -4.43 2.21 -5.43
C GLU A 308 -4.17 0.72 -5.81
N ILE A 309 -5.18 -0.13 -5.72
CA ILE A 309 -5.11 -1.54 -6.16
C ILE A 309 -4.88 -1.69 -7.67
N THR A 310 -5.31 -0.70 -8.47
CA THR A 310 -5.12 -0.64 -9.93
C THR A 310 -3.80 0.04 -10.33
N GLY A 311 -3.11 0.64 -9.36
CA GLY A 311 -1.85 1.38 -9.53
C GLY A 311 -1.80 2.63 -8.66
N ILE A 312 -0.61 3.00 -8.22
CA ILE A 312 -0.40 4.13 -7.30
C ILE A 312 -0.66 5.45 -8.03
N GLY A 313 -1.77 6.12 -7.68
CA GLY A 313 -2.24 7.32 -8.40
C GLY A 313 -2.73 8.47 -7.54
N GLY A 314 -2.91 8.24 -6.24
CA GLY A 314 -3.38 9.21 -5.26
C GLY A 314 -4.91 9.33 -5.19
N SER A 315 -5.37 10.09 -4.20
CA SER A 315 -6.78 10.17 -3.80
C SER A 315 -7.73 10.59 -4.93
N GLU A 316 -7.33 11.56 -5.76
CA GLU A 316 -8.19 12.08 -6.83
C GLU A 316 -8.45 11.06 -7.97
N LEU A 317 -7.42 10.25 -8.31
CA LEU A 317 -7.60 9.13 -9.23
C LEU A 317 -8.45 8.05 -8.58
N SER A 318 -8.17 7.71 -7.32
CA SER A 318 -8.92 6.72 -6.55
C SER A 318 -10.42 7.06 -6.46
N MET A 319 -10.77 8.32 -6.20
CA MET A 319 -12.16 8.78 -6.19
C MET A 319 -12.82 8.64 -7.59
N ALA A 320 -12.10 9.03 -8.65
CA ALA A 320 -12.63 8.93 -10.01
C ALA A 320 -12.89 7.47 -10.42
N GLU A 321 -12.01 6.57 -10.06
CA GLU A 321 -12.17 5.13 -10.28
C GLU A 321 -13.29 4.55 -9.42
N GLY A 322 -13.39 4.97 -8.14
CA GLY A 322 -14.48 4.58 -7.25
C GLY A 322 -15.85 4.91 -7.81
N VAL A 323 -16.04 6.13 -8.32
CA VAL A 323 -17.30 6.53 -8.95
C VAL A 323 -17.63 5.62 -10.15
N ILE A 324 -16.65 5.34 -11.02
CA ILE A 324 -16.87 4.46 -12.18
C ILE A 324 -17.23 3.04 -11.71
N ALA A 325 -16.49 2.48 -10.76
CA ALA A 325 -16.73 1.15 -10.22
C ALA A 325 -18.12 1.04 -9.58
N GLY A 326 -18.55 2.04 -8.78
CA GLY A 326 -19.87 2.10 -8.15
C GLY A 326 -21.01 2.11 -9.16
N ILE A 327 -20.91 2.97 -10.18
CA ILE A 327 -21.89 3.05 -11.28
C ILE A 327 -21.93 1.73 -12.07
N SER A 328 -20.76 1.16 -12.41
CA SER A 328 -20.67 -0.07 -13.19
C SER A 328 -21.21 -1.26 -12.43
N ALA A 329 -20.94 -1.36 -11.12
CA ALA A 329 -21.49 -2.38 -10.25
C ALA A 329 -23.02 -2.25 -10.11
N ALA A 330 -23.55 -1.06 -9.93
CA ALA A 330 -25.01 -0.81 -9.91
C ALA A 330 -25.66 -1.24 -11.24
N LYS A 331 -25.04 -0.90 -12.38
CA LYS A 331 -25.51 -1.33 -13.70
C LYS A 331 -25.51 -2.85 -13.84
N PHE A 332 -24.48 -3.51 -13.33
CA PHE A 332 -24.34 -4.99 -13.38
C PHE A 332 -25.51 -5.70 -12.67
N VAL A 333 -26.09 -5.12 -11.63
CA VAL A 333 -27.27 -5.63 -10.93
C VAL A 333 -28.61 -5.09 -11.46
N GLY A 334 -28.60 -4.44 -12.63
CA GLY A 334 -29.82 -4.03 -13.33
C GLY A 334 -30.31 -2.61 -13.05
N CYS A 335 -29.56 -1.79 -12.30
CA CYS A 335 -29.93 -0.39 -12.10
C CYS A 335 -29.76 0.41 -13.41
N LYS A 336 -30.71 1.33 -13.70
CA LYS A 336 -30.67 2.20 -14.88
C LYS A 336 -29.72 3.39 -14.61
N VAL A 337 -28.58 3.45 -15.32
CA VAL A 337 -27.60 4.54 -15.17
C VAL A 337 -27.02 4.95 -16.52
N GLU A 338 -26.96 6.24 -16.80
CA GLU A 338 -26.57 6.75 -18.13
C GLU A 338 -25.14 7.32 -18.25
N VAL A 339 -24.41 7.68 -17.19
CA VAL A 339 -23.28 8.62 -17.30
C VAL A 339 -21.94 8.05 -16.87
N LEU A 340 -21.25 7.30 -17.74
CA LEU A 340 -19.84 6.88 -17.54
C LEU A 340 -18.83 7.74 -18.33
N LYS A 341 -19.21 8.34 -19.48
CA LYS A 341 -18.27 9.01 -20.40
C LYS A 341 -17.49 10.17 -19.74
N ALA A 342 -18.16 11.02 -18.99
CA ALA A 342 -17.52 12.15 -18.30
C ALA A 342 -16.55 11.67 -17.19
N HIS A 343 -16.94 10.65 -16.43
CA HIS A 343 -16.13 10.06 -15.36
C HIS A 343 -14.89 9.37 -15.93
N ARG A 344 -15.00 8.61 -17.03
CA ARG A 344 -13.86 8.02 -17.75
C ARG A 344 -12.87 9.09 -18.24
N LYS A 345 -13.35 10.22 -18.79
CA LYS A 345 -12.49 11.34 -19.20
C LYS A 345 -11.75 11.95 -18.01
N ARG A 346 -12.43 12.14 -16.87
CA ARG A 346 -11.82 12.63 -15.63
C ARG A 346 -10.75 11.66 -15.13
N ARG A 347 -11.05 10.35 -15.08
CA ARG A 347 -10.09 9.29 -14.71
C ARG A 347 -8.85 9.33 -15.60
N ALA A 348 -9.02 9.37 -16.93
CA ALA A 348 -7.90 9.40 -17.87
C ALA A 348 -6.97 10.59 -17.65
N LYS A 349 -7.51 11.78 -17.30
CA LYS A 349 -6.73 12.96 -16.94
C LYS A 349 -5.87 12.70 -15.69
N LYS A 350 -6.47 12.12 -14.62
CA LYS A 350 -5.76 11.81 -13.38
C LYS A 350 -4.74 10.70 -13.55
N GLN A 351 -5.01 9.71 -14.42
CA GLN A 351 -4.06 8.65 -14.77
C GLN A 351 -2.78 9.20 -15.44
N ARG A 352 -2.87 10.25 -16.26
CA ARG A 352 -1.68 10.91 -16.85
C ARG A 352 -0.79 11.48 -15.75
N PHE A 353 -1.36 12.08 -14.71
CA PHE A 353 -0.60 12.59 -13.56
C PHE A 353 0.08 11.45 -12.79
N ALA A 354 -0.63 10.36 -12.49
CA ALA A 354 -0.08 9.18 -11.83
C ALA A 354 1.11 8.59 -12.61
N ASN A 355 1.00 8.50 -13.94
CA ASN A 355 2.07 8.02 -14.79
C ASN A 355 3.31 8.95 -14.77
N ALA A 356 3.11 10.26 -14.72
CA ALA A 356 4.20 11.24 -14.59
C ALA A 356 4.87 11.14 -13.22
N LEU A 357 4.11 10.89 -12.15
CA LEU A 357 4.60 10.67 -10.80
C LEU A 357 5.56 9.47 -10.76
N ILE A 358 5.13 8.31 -11.26
CA ILE A 358 5.95 7.09 -11.31
C ILE A 358 7.26 7.33 -12.08
N LYS A 359 7.21 8.04 -13.22
CA LYS A 359 8.39 8.39 -13.99
C LYS A 359 9.35 9.33 -13.26
N SER A 360 8.84 10.21 -12.41
CA SER A 360 9.62 11.21 -11.69
C SER A 360 10.37 10.62 -10.50
N TYR A 361 9.82 9.59 -9.86
CA TYR A 361 10.33 9.00 -8.62
C TYR A 361 10.67 7.51 -8.70
N PRO A 362 11.52 7.08 -9.65
CA PRO A 362 11.90 5.67 -9.78
C PRO A 362 12.77 5.22 -8.62
N VAL A 363 12.52 4.02 -8.12
CA VAL A 363 13.46 3.30 -7.25
C VAL A 363 14.41 2.49 -8.12
N LYS A 364 15.71 2.71 -7.98
CA LYS A 364 16.75 2.09 -8.81
C LYS A 364 17.40 0.93 -8.06
N ALA A 365 17.72 -0.15 -8.75
CA ALA A 365 18.25 -1.40 -8.17
C ALA A 365 19.56 -1.24 -7.36
N GLY A 366 20.31 -0.14 -7.55
CA GLY A 366 21.56 0.07 -6.84
C GLY A 366 21.46 0.18 -5.31
N TRP A 367 20.25 0.28 -4.74
CA TRP A 367 20.05 0.18 -3.29
C TRP A 367 20.56 -1.16 -2.71
N ILE A 368 20.60 -2.22 -3.52
CA ILE A 368 21.10 -3.54 -3.12
C ILE A 368 22.57 -3.45 -2.68
N SER A 369 23.37 -2.58 -3.30
CA SER A 369 24.76 -2.38 -2.94
C SER A 369 24.99 -1.67 -1.59
N TRP A 370 23.93 -1.20 -0.93
CA TRP A 370 24.03 -0.61 0.42
C TRP A 370 24.03 -1.67 1.51
N LEU A 371 23.58 -2.88 1.19
CA LEU A 371 23.40 -3.97 2.13
C LEU A 371 24.75 -4.63 2.47
N ASN A 372 24.85 -5.13 3.69
CA ASN A 372 25.86 -6.09 4.10
C ASN A 372 25.17 -7.40 4.49
N GLY A 373 25.96 -8.45 4.72
CA GLY A 373 25.45 -9.79 5.02
C GLY A 373 24.53 -9.86 6.23
N GLN A 374 24.80 -9.05 7.26
CA GLN A 374 24.03 -8.98 8.49
C GLN A 374 22.77 -8.12 8.40
N THR A 375 22.56 -7.42 7.27
CA THR A 375 21.36 -6.60 7.10
C THR A 375 20.11 -7.48 7.17
N VAL A 376 19.22 -7.21 8.12
CA VAL A 376 17.93 -7.88 8.23
C VAL A 376 17.06 -7.54 7.01
N VAL A 377 16.55 -8.54 6.31
CA VAL A 377 15.63 -8.39 5.18
C VAL A 377 14.19 -8.58 5.63
N CYS A 378 13.93 -9.57 6.47
CA CYS A 378 12.63 -9.86 7.05
C CYS A 378 12.62 -9.60 8.55
N ARG A 379 12.01 -8.52 9.00
CA ARG A 379 11.92 -8.15 10.43
C ARG A 379 11.12 -9.15 11.28
N CYS A 380 10.10 -9.79 10.70
CA CYS A 380 9.20 -10.69 11.43
C CYS A 380 9.85 -12.04 11.75
N GLU A 381 10.73 -12.51 10.86
CA GLU A 381 11.43 -13.82 10.97
C GLU A 381 12.94 -13.63 11.13
N GLU A 382 13.40 -12.38 11.29
CA GLU A 382 14.80 -11.99 11.52
C GLU A 382 15.80 -12.55 10.50
N VAL A 383 15.34 -12.70 9.24
CA VAL A 383 16.16 -13.24 8.14
C VAL A 383 17.08 -12.16 7.61
N SER A 384 18.38 -12.42 7.58
CA SER A 384 19.42 -11.52 7.03
C SER A 384 19.67 -11.78 5.55
N VAL A 385 20.51 -10.91 4.93
CA VAL A 385 21.03 -11.12 3.58
C VAL A 385 21.84 -12.41 3.48
N ASP A 386 22.71 -12.71 4.48
CA ASP A 386 23.50 -13.94 4.51
C ASP A 386 22.62 -15.19 4.54
N ASN A 387 21.48 -15.16 5.25
CA ASN A 387 20.54 -16.29 5.23
C ASN A 387 19.94 -16.52 3.84
N LEU A 388 19.62 -15.44 3.10
CA LEU A 388 19.12 -15.57 1.74
C LEU A 388 20.19 -16.09 0.78
N LYS A 389 21.43 -15.62 0.90
CA LYS A 389 22.58 -16.11 0.13
C LYS A 389 22.83 -17.58 0.39
N TYR A 390 22.90 -17.99 1.66
CA TYR A 390 23.06 -19.40 2.05
C TYR A 390 21.96 -20.29 1.44
N ALA A 391 20.71 -19.81 1.42
CA ALA A 391 19.62 -20.55 0.80
C ALA A 391 19.79 -20.71 -0.72
N ILE A 392 20.41 -19.74 -1.39
CA ILE A 392 20.68 -19.78 -2.83
C ILE A 392 21.90 -20.66 -3.12
N ASP A 393 23.03 -20.37 -2.48
CA ASP A 393 24.34 -20.93 -2.81
C ASP A 393 24.48 -22.37 -2.33
N GLU A 394 23.99 -22.69 -1.10
CA GLU A 394 24.19 -23.98 -0.46
C GLU A 394 22.94 -24.87 -0.50
N LEU A 395 21.74 -24.28 -0.44
CA LEU A 395 20.49 -25.06 -0.41
C LEU A 395 19.76 -25.08 -1.78
N GLY A 396 20.33 -24.46 -2.80
CA GLY A 396 19.87 -24.52 -4.18
C GLY A 396 18.55 -23.80 -4.46
N ALA A 397 18.25 -22.70 -3.75
CA ALA A 397 17.09 -21.88 -4.08
C ALA A 397 17.28 -21.19 -5.44
N THR A 398 16.37 -21.43 -6.38
CA THR A 398 16.39 -20.90 -7.75
C THR A 398 15.40 -19.77 -7.99
N ASP A 399 14.56 -19.44 -7.01
CA ASP A 399 13.54 -18.40 -7.06
C ASP A 399 13.19 -17.87 -5.67
N SER A 400 12.41 -16.79 -5.60
CA SER A 400 12.03 -16.16 -4.35
C SER A 400 11.09 -17.02 -3.49
N ARG A 401 10.29 -17.90 -4.10
CA ARG A 401 9.39 -18.81 -3.40
C ARG A 401 10.20 -19.90 -2.68
N THR A 402 11.17 -20.50 -3.36
CA THR A 402 12.06 -21.52 -2.76
C THR A 402 12.89 -20.90 -1.64
N ALA A 403 13.48 -19.72 -1.87
CA ALA A 403 14.20 -18.97 -0.84
C ALA A 403 13.32 -18.69 0.41
N LYS A 404 12.05 -18.30 0.20
CA LYS A 404 11.07 -18.14 1.27
C LYS A 404 10.83 -19.45 2.06
N LEU A 405 10.68 -20.57 1.39
CA LEU A 405 10.43 -21.87 2.04
C LEU A 405 11.63 -22.33 2.90
N LEU A 406 12.85 -22.05 2.43
CA LEU A 406 14.08 -22.45 3.12
C LEU A 406 14.44 -21.51 4.29
N THR A 407 14.11 -20.20 4.18
CA THR A 407 14.48 -19.20 5.18
C THR A 407 13.33 -18.70 6.05
N ARG A 408 12.09 -19.03 5.72
CA ARG A 408 10.85 -18.48 6.29
C ARG A 408 10.64 -16.99 6.01
N CYS A 409 11.46 -16.36 5.16
CA CYS A 409 11.36 -14.95 4.81
C CYS A 409 9.96 -14.63 4.23
N GLY A 410 9.25 -13.69 4.86
CA GLY A 410 7.88 -13.33 4.46
C GLY A 410 6.77 -14.23 5.01
N MET A 411 7.07 -15.17 5.90
CA MET A 411 6.07 -16.02 6.58
C MET A 411 5.55 -15.45 7.90
N GLY A 412 6.20 -14.42 8.44
CA GLY A 412 5.80 -13.82 9.70
C GLY A 412 4.50 -13.01 9.62
N LEU A 413 4.17 -12.29 10.70
CA LEU A 413 2.88 -11.61 10.91
C LEU A 413 2.46 -10.69 9.75
N CYS A 414 3.41 -9.96 9.14
CA CYS A 414 3.11 -9.08 8.01
C CYS A 414 2.82 -9.83 6.69
N GLN A 415 3.02 -11.15 6.66
CA GLN A 415 2.78 -11.99 5.49
C GLN A 415 3.54 -11.50 4.22
N GLY A 416 4.77 -11.02 4.40
CA GLY A 416 5.62 -10.52 3.31
C GLY A 416 5.26 -9.13 2.79
N ARG A 417 4.27 -8.41 3.37
CA ARG A 417 3.93 -7.04 2.94
C ARG A 417 5.10 -6.08 3.07
N VAL A 418 5.94 -6.25 4.08
CA VAL A 418 7.13 -5.42 4.28
C VAL A 418 8.28 -5.88 3.39
N CYS A 419 8.65 -7.16 3.42
CA CYS A 419 9.87 -7.67 2.79
C CYS A 419 9.67 -8.25 1.38
N GLY A 420 8.48 -8.75 1.02
CA GLY A 420 8.29 -9.59 -0.16
C GLY A 420 8.80 -9.00 -1.46
N ARG A 421 8.54 -7.71 -1.72
CA ARG A 421 9.02 -7.04 -2.92
C ARG A 421 10.55 -6.92 -2.97
N SER A 422 11.18 -6.57 -1.84
CA SER A 422 12.64 -6.48 -1.72
C SER A 422 13.31 -7.84 -1.82
N VAL A 423 12.69 -8.90 -1.28
CA VAL A 423 13.20 -10.27 -1.38
C VAL A 423 13.25 -10.75 -2.82
N VAL A 424 12.18 -10.50 -3.60
CA VAL A 424 12.19 -10.83 -5.04
C VAL A 424 13.34 -10.13 -5.77
N ASP A 425 13.53 -8.84 -5.51
CA ASP A 425 14.62 -8.08 -6.13
C ASP A 425 16.02 -8.57 -5.68
N LEU A 426 16.18 -8.97 -4.39
CA LEU A 426 17.44 -9.49 -3.84
C LEU A 426 17.79 -10.87 -4.40
N VAL A 427 16.83 -11.81 -4.37
CA VAL A 427 17.06 -13.17 -4.88
C VAL A 427 17.38 -13.13 -6.37
N ALA A 428 16.67 -12.33 -7.16
CA ALA A 428 16.97 -12.16 -8.57
C ALA A 428 18.37 -11.57 -8.82
N ALA A 429 18.79 -10.60 -7.98
CA ALA A 429 20.12 -9.99 -8.07
C ALA A 429 21.24 -10.99 -7.76
N GLU A 430 21.06 -11.83 -6.73
CA GLU A 430 22.04 -12.87 -6.34
C GLU A 430 22.15 -13.96 -7.41
N LEU A 431 21.02 -14.35 -8.01
CA LEU A 431 20.97 -15.29 -9.13
C LEU A 431 21.43 -14.67 -10.47
N HIS A 432 21.74 -13.37 -10.51
CA HIS A 432 22.12 -12.62 -11.73
C HIS A 432 21.04 -12.65 -12.83
N ILE A 433 19.74 -12.72 -12.45
CA ILE A 433 18.61 -12.71 -13.38
C ILE A 433 17.73 -11.47 -13.17
N SER A 434 16.79 -11.24 -14.06
CA SER A 434 15.72 -10.26 -13.85
C SER A 434 14.59 -10.89 -13.04
N PRO A 435 13.97 -10.16 -12.08
CA PRO A 435 12.82 -10.66 -11.34
C PRO A 435 11.68 -11.06 -12.28
N SER A 436 11.18 -12.28 -12.17
CA SER A 436 10.07 -12.77 -12.99
C SER A 436 8.72 -12.22 -12.49
N ASP A 437 7.73 -12.17 -13.38
CA ASP A 437 6.35 -11.82 -12.98
C ASP A 437 5.77 -12.87 -12.01
N THR A 438 6.12 -14.16 -12.19
CA THR A 438 5.71 -15.25 -11.31
C THR A 438 6.23 -15.03 -9.88
N ASP A 439 7.50 -14.64 -9.70
CA ASP A 439 8.05 -14.30 -8.39
C ASP A 439 7.31 -13.14 -7.75
N ARG A 440 7.04 -12.09 -8.52
CA ARG A 440 6.31 -10.92 -8.02
C ARG A 440 4.88 -11.28 -7.60
N PHE A 441 4.17 -12.11 -8.36
CA PHE A 441 2.83 -12.57 -7.99
C PHE A 441 2.86 -13.48 -6.77
N SER A 442 3.85 -14.39 -6.66
CA SER A 442 3.99 -15.27 -5.50
C SER A 442 4.26 -14.50 -4.20
N ALA A 443 4.94 -13.36 -4.28
CA ALA A 443 5.22 -12.51 -3.12
C ALA A 443 3.99 -11.80 -2.55
N VAL A 444 2.92 -11.61 -3.33
CA VAL A 444 1.70 -10.89 -2.91
C VAL A 444 0.47 -11.80 -2.78
N ASN A 445 0.45 -12.97 -3.41
CA ASN A 445 -0.67 -13.90 -3.34
C ASN A 445 -0.58 -14.79 -2.09
N ARG A 446 -1.64 -14.80 -1.30
CA ARG A 446 -1.72 -15.49 0.00
C ARG A 446 -3.03 -16.25 0.13
N PRO A 447 -3.01 -17.52 0.57
CA PRO A 447 -4.22 -18.30 0.81
C PRO A 447 -5.03 -17.77 1.99
N VAL A 448 -4.35 -17.21 3.00
CA VAL A 448 -4.93 -16.47 4.12
C VAL A 448 -4.56 -14.99 3.95
N ILE A 449 -5.56 -14.14 3.75
CA ILE A 449 -5.37 -12.73 3.40
C ILE A 449 -4.86 -11.93 4.59
N SER A 450 -5.39 -12.23 5.78
CA SER A 450 -5.01 -11.59 7.04
C SER A 450 -5.02 -12.62 8.17
N PRO A 451 -4.02 -12.58 9.09
CA PRO A 451 -4.02 -13.43 10.27
C PRO A 451 -5.19 -13.05 11.18
N ILE A 452 -5.80 -14.05 11.82
CA ILE A 452 -6.85 -13.89 12.83
C ILE A 452 -6.50 -14.68 14.09
N PRO A 453 -6.99 -14.29 15.27
CA PRO A 453 -6.83 -15.06 16.49
C PRO A 453 -7.49 -16.45 16.39
N LEU A 454 -6.79 -17.52 16.74
CA LEU A 454 -7.31 -18.88 16.65
C LEU A 454 -8.58 -19.12 17.48
N GLY A 455 -8.76 -18.42 18.59
CA GLY A 455 -9.94 -18.54 19.46
C GLY A 455 -11.24 -18.01 18.87
N VAL A 456 -11.18 -17.29 17.77
CA VAL A 456 -12.36 -16.67 17.13
C VAL A 456 -13.07 -17.65 16.19
N SER A 457 -12.38 -18.66 15.67
CA SER A 457 -12.95 -19.69 14.80
C SER A 457 -13.67 -20.81 15.58
N LYS A 458 -14.44 -20.50 16.60
CA LYS A 458 -15.27 -21.50 17.34
C LYS A 458 -16.37 -22.17 16.51
N GLY A 459 -16.61 -21.72 15.29
CA GLY A 459 -17.35 -22.45 14.28
C GLY A 459 -16.38 -23.31 13.48
N ARG A 460 -16.31 -24.61 13.78
CA ARG A 460 -15.62 -25.71 13.08
C ARG A 460 -15.01 -25.28 11.74
N ILE A 461 -13.70 -25.05 11.70
CA ILE A 461 -12.93 -25.22 10.45
C ILE A 461 -13.00 -26.72 10.14
N ARG A 462 -14.06 -27.17 9.54
CA ARG A 462 -14.05 -28.40 8.78
C ARG A 462 -13.27 -28.04 7.51
N PHE A 463 -11.99 -28.35 7.50
CA PHE A 463 -11.30 -28.58 6.23
C PHE A 463 -12.10 -29.69 5.53
N SER A 464 -12.95 -29.32 4.60
CA SER A 464 -13.58 -30.33 3.77
C SER A 464 -12.45 -31.00 2.98
N HIS A 465 -12.58 -32.30 2.74
CA HIS A 465 -11.61 -33.05 1.95
C HIS A 465 -11.35 -32.41 0.58
N ASP A 466 -12.30 -31.63 0.06
CA ASP A 466 -12.22 -30.86 -1.18
C ASP A 466 -11.29 -29.65 -1.08
N ASN A 467 -11.21 -28.97 0.08
CA ASN A 467 -10.25 -27.89 0.29
C ASN A 467 -8.81 -28.40 0.39
N ILE A 468 -8.60 -29.60 0.94
CA ILE A 468 -7.29 -30.26 0.96
C ILE A 468 -6.89 -30.72 -0.47
N LYS A 469 -7.84 -31.22 -1.26
CA LYS A 469 -7.60 -31.56 -2.67
C LYS A 469 -7.30 -30.32 -3.52
N ALA A 470 -7.99 -29.20 -3.34
CA ALA A 470 -7.67 -27.94 -4.02
C ALA A 470 -6.26 -27.41 -3.65
N MET A 471 -5.84 -27.55 -2.40
CA MET A 471 -4.47 -27.26 -2.00
C MET A 471 -3.46 -28.26 -2.60
N ALA A 472 -3.80 -29.55 -2.68
CA ALA A 472 -2.95 -30.57 -3.26
C ALA A 472 -2.82 -30.45 -4.80
N TRP A 473 -3.85 -29.96 -5.49
CA TRP A 473 -3.82 -29.73 -6.94
C TRP A 473 -2.90 -28.57 -7.34
N SER A 474 -2.68 -27.60 -6.48
CA SER A 474 -1.67 -26.58 -6.71
C SER A 474 -0.22 -27.08 -6.55
N PHE A 475 -0.04 -28.32 -6.04
CA PHE A 475 1.27 -28.98 -5.88
C PHE A 475 1.59 -30.00 -6.99
N ASN A 476 0.62 -30.33 -7.87
CA ASN A 476 0.82 -31.26 -8.99
C ASN A 476 0.88 -30.51 -10.33
N CYS A 477 1.95 -29.76 -10.56
CA CYS A 477 2.31 -29.34 -11.91
C CYS A 477 3.60 -30.03 -12.33
N ASN A 478 3.46 -30.94 -13.32
CA ASN A 478 4.52 -31.55 -14.14
C ASN A 478 5.57 -32.44 -13.45
N ARG A 479 5.16 -33.68 -13.16
CA ARG A 479 6.02 -34.83 -13.44
C ARG A 479 5.46 -35.56 -14.64
N THR A 480 5.86 -35.18 -15.82
CA THR A 480 5.93 -36.10 -17.00
C THR A 480 7.05 -35.60 -17.89
N SER A 481 7.94 -36.54 -18.10
CA SER A 481 9.03 -36.73 -19.07
C SER A 481 10.43 -36.34 -18.61
N ILE A 482 11.08 -37.42 -18.17
CA ILE A 482 12.50 -37.85 -18.24
C ILE A 482 13.54 -36.80 -17.87
#